data_c20e0269266d3b376cf4eade9b822fc1
#
_entry.id   c20e0269266d3b376cf4eade9b822fc1
#
_cell.length_a   1.000
_cell.length_b   1.000
_cell.length_c   1.000
_cell.angle_alpha   90.00
_cell.angle_beta   90.00
_cell.angle_gamma   90.00
#
_symmetry.space_group_name_H-M   'P 1'
#
loop_
_entity.id
_entity.type
_entity.pdbx_description
1 polymer ?
#
loop_
_entity_poly.entity_id
_entity_poly.type
_entity_poly.pdbx_seq_one_letter_code
_entity_poly.pdbx_strand_id
1 'polypeptide(L)'
;MKLSILISLAIVFWISISCKKKGESQSGIVKACFTCDTLPEGTIFCDDFESQSSLADRYFEYDDNGGDFVRLPKVGRDGGAGMRVVWQQGETAAGSLKKSFGRTPDDYIGTHAASPEKDFTEIYWRIDVKRQAGWQGGGADKLTRAIVFAGPNWSEGMMAHIWSSDNFLVMDPASGIDESGVLKSTKYNDFANLRWLGNKKGSIDLFSDANADKWFCVIAHAKLNTPGLSDGVFEFWIDDKLQAGSYNLNWHGNWNADSKNYMINAVLFENYWNSGSPKLQERYFDNILISSKPIKCNCD
;
A
#
# COMPACT_ATOMS: atom_id res chain seq x y z
N MET A 1 63.73 -73.59 26.54
CA MET A 1 62.36 -73.20 26.74
C MET A 1 62.29 -71.68 26.53
N LYS A 2 61.82 -71.20 25.37
CA LYS A 2 61.64 -69.77 25.07
C LYS A 2 60.15 -69.45 25.08
N LEU A 3 59.76 -68.58 25.99
CA LEU A 3 58.38 -68.13 26.15
C LEU A 3 58.19 -66.90 25.26
N SER A 4 57.36 -66.99 24.24
CA SER A 4 57.01 -65.87 23.37
C SER A 4 55.73 -65.24 23.91
N ILE A 5 55.82 -63.98 24.26
CA ILE A 5 54.70 -63.13 24.69
C ILE A 5 54.13 -62.43 23.43
N LEU A 6 52.88 -62.75 23.09
CA LEU A 6 52.10 -62.04 22.05
C LEU A 6 51.42 -60.81 22.70
N ILE A 7 51.78 -59.63 22.24
CA ILE A 7 51.12 -58.39 22.61
C ILE A 7 50.04 -58.13 21.55
N SER A 8 48.74 -58.19 21.94
CA SER A 8 47.62 -57.80 21.11
C SER A 8 47.40 -56.28 21.20
N LEU A 9 47.58 -55.58 20.07
CA LEU A 9 47.31 -54.17 19.95
C LEU A 9 45.82 -54.01 19.66
N ALA A 10 45.05 -53.53 20.63
CA ALA A 10 43.62 -53.09 20.39
C ALA A 10 43.62 -51.71 19.81
N ILE A 11 43.21 -51.61 18.54
CA ILE A 11 42.96 -50.35 17.87
C ILE A 11 41.54 -49.87 18.24
N VAL A 12 41.43 -48.83 19.06
CA VAL A 12 40.16 -48.18 19.38
C VAL A 12 39.83 -47.19 18.28
N PHE A 13 38.87 -47.55 17.45
CA PHE A 13 38.30 -46.57 16.47
C PHE A 13 37.37 -45.57 17.18
N TRP A 14 37.79 -44.32 17.27
CA TRP A 14 36.93 -43.23 17.66
C TRP A 14 36.08 -42.85 16.48
N ILE A 15 34.77 -43.17 16.50
CA ILE A 15 33.80 -42.68 15.57
C ILE A 15 33.33 -41.31 16.09
N SER A 16 33.83 -40.24 15.48
CA SER A 16 33.34 -38.89 15.72
C SER A 16 31.97 -38.73 15.05
N ILE A 17 30.90 -38.82 15.83
CA ILE A 17 29.58 -38.46 15.37
C ILE A 17 29.52 -36.93 15.29
N SER A 18 29.73 -36.39 14.09
CA SER A 18 29.51 -34.99 13.80
C SER A 18 28.00 -34.74 13.74
N CYS A 19 27.41 -34.25 14.82
CA CYS A 19 26.06 -33.65 14.81
C CYS A 19 26.10 -32.42 13.91
N LYS A 20 25.67 -32.52 12.64
CA LYS A 20 25.29 -31.39 11.85
C LYS A 20 24.07 -30.72 12.53
N LYS A 21 24.28 -29.58 13.20
CA LYS A 21 23.22 -28.68 13.57
C LYS A 21 22.47 -28.33 12.28
N LYS A 22 21.21 -28.74 12.19
CA LYS A 22 20.27 -28.16 11.19
C LYS A 22 20.33 -26.67 11.37
N GLY A 23 20.82 -25.95 10.36
CA GLY A 23 20.78 -24.51 10.33
C GLY A 23 19.33 -24.09 10.45
N GLU A 24 19.00 -23.36 11.50
CA GLU A 24 17.81 -22.55 11.54
C GLU A 24 17.86 -21.64 10.32
N SER A 25 16.88 -21.78 9.44
CA SER A 25 16.61 -20.82 8.40
C SER A 25 16.30 -19.48 9.11
N GLN A 26 17.29 -18.63 9.23
CA GLN A 26 17.01 -17.21 9.44
C GLN A 26 16.14 -16.80 8.27
N SER A 27 14.86 -16.51 8.52
CA SER A 27 14.03 -15.78 7.60
C SER A 27 14.76 -14.45 7.36
N GLY A 28 15.42 -14.34 6.20
CA GLY A 28 16.14 -13.13 5.84
C GLY A 28 15.14 -11.99 5.84
N ILE A 29 15.32 -11.03 6.74
CA ILE A 29 14.58 -9.77 6.74
C ILE A 29 14.93 -9.10 5.41
N VAL A 30 13.96 -9.04 4.49
CA VAL A 30 14.13 -8.31 3.23
C VAL A 30 14.00 -6.83 3.58
N LYS A 31 15.16 -6.17 3.66
CA LYS A 31 15.23 -4.76 3.97
C LYS A 31 14.53 -3.94 2.87
N ALA A 32 13.78 -2.91 3.25
CA ALA A 32 13.18 -1.96 2.30
C ALA A 32 14.26 -1.29 1.42
N CYS A 33 13.93 -1.00 0.15
CA CYS A 33 14.88 -0.37 -0.79
C CYS A 33 15.27 1.05 -0.42
N PHE A 34 14.57 1.65 0.51
CA PHE A 34 14.84 3.02 0.97
C PHE A 34 14.50 3.12 2.44
N THR A 35 15.07 4.11 3.06
CA THR A 35 14.58 4.67 4.31
C THR A 35 14.14 6.09 4.03
N CYS A 36 13.30 6.69 4.86
CA CYS A 36 12.93 8.09 4.66
C CYS A 36 14.11 9.07 4.85
N ASP A 37 15.28 8.58 5.29
CA ASP A 37 16.54 9.31 5.32
C ASP A 37 17.28 9.34 3.97
N THR A 38 17.00 8.39 3.07
CA THR A 38 17.66 8.25 1.76
C THR A 38 16.62 8.07 0.68
N LEU A 39 16.01 9.19 0.27
CA LEU A 39 14.88 9.20 -0.64
C LEU A 39 15.29 9.01 -2.09
N PRO A 40 14.57 8.18 -2.89
CA PRO A 40 14.76 8.15 -4.34
C PRO A 40 14.35 9.47 -5.00
N GLU A 41 14.92 9.72 -6.18
CA GLU A 41 14.54 10.88 -7.00
C GLU A 41 13.05 10.88 -7.30
N GLY A 42 12.43 12.05 -7.24
CA GLY A 42 11.00 12.23 -7.51
C GLY A 42 10.11 11.98 -6.31
N THR A 43 10.65 11.67 -5.13
CA THR A 43 9.86 11.50 -3.91
C THR A 43 9.04 12.76 -3.60
N ILE A 44 7.75 12.58 -3.40
CA ILE A 44 6.79 13.60 -2.97
C ILE A 44 6.59 13.50 -1.45
N PHE A 45 6.44 12.27 -0.93
CA PHE A 45 6.22 12.00 0.48
C PHE A 45 6.75 10.61 0.85
N CYS A 46 7.27 10.48 2.06
CA CYS A 46 7.75 9.22 2.62
C CYS A 46 7.36 9.11 4.09
N ASP A 47 6.95 7.93 4.52
CA ASP A 47 6.71 7.58 5.91
C ASP A 47 7.03 6.10 6.16
N ASP A 48 8.13 5.86 6.87
CA ASP A 48 8.55 4.54 7.37
C ASP A 48 8.13 4.34 8.83
N PHE A 49 7.33 5.25 9.37
CA PHE A 49 6.82 5.27 10.73
C PHE A 49 7.88 5.29 11.84
N GLU A 50 9.16 5.48 11.54
CA GLU A 50 10.23 5.57 12.54
C GLU A 50 10.26 6.93 13.24
N SER A 51 9.77 7.97 12.57
CA SER A 51 9.67 9.30 13.17
C SER A 51 8.74 9.33 14.38
N GLN A 52 9.14 10.03 15.44
CA GLN A 52 8.33 10.24 16.65
C GLN A 52 7.34 11.41 16.51
N SER A 53 7.37 12.18 15.41
CA SER A 53 6.38 13.23 15.16
C SER A 53 4.97 12.65 15.03
N SER A 54 3.98 13.45 15.43
CA SER A 54 2.58 13.04 15.33
C SER A 54 2.20 12.75 13.89
N LEU A 55 1.37 11.72 13.66
CA LEU A 55 0.77 11.46 12.36
C LEU A 55 -0.14 12.62 11.92
N ALA A 56 -0.83 13.26 12.87
CA ALA A 56 -1.66 14.43 12.60
C ALA A 56 -0.87 15.65 12.09
N ASP A 57 0.46 15.72 12.30
CA ASP A 57 1.33 16.77 11.78
C ASP A 57 1.88 16.46 10.37
N ARG A 58 1.65 15.24 9.86
CA ARG A 58 2.20 14.77 8.59
C ARG A 58 1.14 14.48 7.53
N TYR A 59 -0.06 14.15 7.96
CA TYR A 59 -1.23 13.86 7.13
C TYR A 59 -2.28 14.96 7.31
N PHE A 60 -3.05 15.28 6.28
CA PHE A 60 -4.13 16.25 6.44
C PHE A 60 -5.31 15.65 7.23
N GLU A 61 -5.38 14.32 7.27
CA GLU A 61 -6.31 13.61 8.15
C GLU A 61 -5.67 12.29 8.61
N TYR A 62 -5.66 12.10 9.91
CA TYR A 62 -5.38 10.85 10.59
C TYR A 62 -6.58 10.52 11.48
N ASP A 63 -7.26 9.44 11.13
CA ASP A 63 -8.36 8.88 11.92
C ASP A 63 -7.86 7.59 12.55
N ASP A 64 -7.72 7.56 13.88
CA ASP A 64 -7.29 6.40 14.66
C ASP A 64 -8.44 5.47 15.03
N ASN A 65 -9.69 5.86 14.74
CA ASN A 65 -10.91 5.13 15.05
C ASN A 65 -10.96 4.66 16.53
N GLY A 66 -10.59 5.57 17.46
CA GLY A 66 -10.61 5.25 18.89
C GLY A 66 -9.51 4.31 19.36
N GLY A 67 -8.42 4.18 18.60
CA GLY A 67 -7.24 3.37 18.92
C GLY A 67 -7.13 2.06 18.12
N ASP A 68 -7.99 1.84 17.13
CA ASP A 68 -7.92 0.67 16.26
C ASP A 68 -6.82 0.81 15.18
N PHE A 69 -6.43 2.04 14.85
CA PHE A 69 -5.38 2.32 13.89
C PHE A 69 -4.25 3.14 14.53
N VAL A 70 -3.23 2.47 15.01
CA VAL A 70 -2.17 3.09 15.81
C VAL A 70 -0.78 2.71 15.32
N ARG A 71 0.16 3.65 15.44
CA ARG A 71 1.58 3.39 15.29
C ARG A 71 2.11 2.65 16.51
N LEU A 72 2.79 1.52 16.29
CA LEU A 72 3.42 0.73 17.35
C LEU A 72 4.88 0.40 17.01
N PRO A 73 5.75 0.30 18.01
CA PRO A 73 7.12 -0.20 17.81
C PRO A 73 7.10 -1.71 17.51
N LYS A 74 8.09 -2.18 16.78
CA LYS A 74 8.36 -3.60 16.49
C LYS A 74 7.26 -4.33 15.70
N VAL A 75 6.36 -3.59 15.05
CA VAL A 75 5.33 -4.18 14.17
C VAL A 75 5.59 -3.91 12.69
N GLY A 76 6.55 -3.06 12.37
CA GLY A 76 6.97 -2.73 11.01
C GLY A 76 7.67 -3.89 10.30
N ARG A 77 7.86 -3.76 8.99
CA ARG A 77 8.43 -4.80 8.11
C ARG A 77 9.84 -5.19 8.51
N ASP A 78 10.66 -4.25 8.95
CA ASP A 78 12.06 -4.45 9.33
C ASP A 78 12.24 -4.65 10.84
N GLY A 79 11.14 -4.85 11.57
CA GLY A 79 11.15 -4.95 13.02
C GLY A 79 11.21 -3.59 13.73
N GLY A 80 11.11 -2.49 12.97
CA GLY A 80 10.94 -1.12 13.46
C GLY A 80 9.49 -0.80 13.82
N ALA A 81 9.14 0.47 13.79
CA ALA A 81 7.77 0.92 13.99
C ALA A 81 6.94 0.68 12.71
N GLY A 82 5.63 0.58 12.87
CA GLY A 82 4.67 0.44 11.79
C GLY A 82 3.26 0.71 12.29
N MET A 83 2.28 0.68 11.40
CA MET A 83 0.88 0.85 11.76
C MET A 83 0.20 -0.50 11.97
N ARG A 84 -0.53 -0.63 13.06
CA ARG A 84 -1.44 -1.74 13.32
C ARG A 84 -2.87 -1.27 13.17
N VAL A 85 -3.67 -2.06 12.45
CA VAL A 85 -5.13 -1.91 12.29
C VAL A 85 -5.80 -3.07 12.99
N VAL A 86 -6.85 -2.81 13.75
CA VAL A 86 -7.69 -3.82 14.41
C VAL A 86 -9.13 -3.63 13.96
N TRP A 87 -9.78 -4.69 13.52
CA TRP A 87 -11.24 -4.71 13.35
C TRP A 87 -11.87 -5.63 14.37
N GLN A 88 -12.89 -5.17 15.03
CA GLN A 88 -13.81 -6.04 15.78
C GLN A 88 -14.71 -6.81 14.82
N GLN A 89 -15.34 -7.87 15.30
CA GLN A 89 -16.34 -8.57 14.49
C GLN A 89 -17.50 -7.64 14.11
N GLY A 90 -17.81 -7.58 12.81
CA GLY A 90 -18.87 -6.73 12.26
C GLY A 90 -18.46 -5.27 12.03
N GLU A 91 -17.26 -4.88 12.44
CA GLU A 91 -16.78 -3.51 12.29
C GLU A 91 -16.43 -3.21 10.83
N THR A 92 -16.90 -2.04 10.35
CA THR A 92 -16.69 -1.60 8.97
C THR A 92 -15.52 -0.63 8.83
N ALA A 93 -15.34 0.29 9.77
CA ALA A 93 -14.28 1.30 9.75
C ALA A 93 -13.26 1.01 10.85
N ALA A 94 -11.97 1.08 10.53
CA ALA A 94 -10.88 0.91 11.48
C ALA A 94 -9.77 1.96 11.26
N GLY A 95 -10.17 3.18 10.88
CA GLY A 95 -9.27 4.31 10.72
C GLY A 95 -8.66 4.49 9.34
N SER A 96 -7.90 5.59 9.17
CA SER A 96 -7.29 5.94 7.89
C SER A 96 -6.15 6.95 8.03
N LEU A 97 -5.27 6.99 7.02
CA LEU A 97 -4.30 8.06 6.78
C LEU A 97 -4.60 8.69 5.42
N LYS A 98 -4.66 10.03 5.37
CA LYS A 98 -4.90 10.76 4.12
C LYS A 98 -3.79 11.79 3.92
N LYS A 99 -2.98 11.59 2.89
CA LYS A 99 -1.87 12.47 2.52
C LYS A 99 -2.20 13.26 1.29
N SER A 100 -2.17 14.60 1.41
CA SER A 100 -2.28 15.52 0.28
C SER A 100 -0.92 15.97 -0.22
N PHE A 101 -0.89 16.37 -1.48
CA PHE A 101 0.25 16.97 -2.16
C PHE A 101 -0.24 17.76 -3.37
N GLY A 102 0.63 18.67 -3.87
CA GLY A 102 0.25 19.54 -4.97
C GLY A 102 -0.85 20.52 -4.58
N ARG A 103 -1.43 21.17 -5.58
CA ARG A 103 -2.55 22.11 -5.38
C ARG A 103 -3.81 21.37 -4.91
N THR A 104 -4.49 21.92 -3.94
CA THR A 104 -5.70 21.35 -3.32
C THR A 104 -6.86 22.35 -3.38
N PRO A 105 -8.13 21.89 -3.38
CA PRO A 105 -9.29 22.75 -3.53
C PRO A 105 -9.67 23.57 -2.31
N ASP A 106 -9.18 23.22 -1.13
CA ASP A 106 -9.47 23.93 0.12
C ASP A 106 -8.31 23.79 1.14
N ASP A 107 -8.33 24.62 2.17
CA ASP A 107 -7.28 24.71 3.17
C ASP A 107 -7.20 23.44 4.05
N TYR A 108 -8.32 22.75 4.28
CA TYR A 108 -8.30 21.55 5.10
C TYR A 108 -7.55 20.40 4.40
N ILE A 109 -7.87 20.12 3.14
CA ILE A 109 -7.13 19.15 2.33
C ILE A 109 -5.69 19.62 2.12
N GLY A 110 -5.46 20.94 2.04
CA GLY A 110 -4.14 21.57 1.92
C GLY A 110 -3.27 21.49 3.17
N THR A 111 -3.84 21.14 4.33
CA THR A 111 -3.09 21.00 5.57
C THR A 111 -1.99 19.95 5.39
N HIS A 112 -0.75 20.33 5.67
CA HIS A 112 0.44 19.47 5.50
C HIS A 112 0.67 18.96 4.07
N ALA A 113 0.11 19.61 3.02
CA ALA A 113 0.33 19.20 1.64
C ALA A 113 1.81 19.26 1.26
N ALA A 114 2.33 18.19 0.64
CA ALA A 114 3.66 18.20 0.09
C ALA A 114 3.68 18.94 -1.25
N SER A 115 4.65 19.85 -1.48
CA SER A 115 4.79 20.61 -2.74
C SER A 115 3.49 21.32 -3.18
N PRO A 116 2.86 22.18 -2.36
CA PRO A 116 1.50 22.69 -2.58
C PRO A 116 1.33 23.53 -3.85
N GLU A 117 2.42 24.01 -4.46
CA GLU A 117 2.41 24.80 -5.69
C GLU A 117 2.56 23.97 -6.98
N LYS A 118 2.63 22.64 -6.87
CA LYS A 118 2.84 21.75 -8.02
C LYS A 118 1.56 21.07 -8.45
N ASP A 119 1.54 20.66 -9.72
CA ASP A 119 0.55 19.76 -10.29
C ASP A 119 1.17 18.42 -10.64
N PHE A 120 0.50 17.34 -10.26
CA PHE A 120 0.98 15.99 -10.54
C PHE A 120 -0.02 15.27 -11.45
N THR A 121 0.33 15.12 -12.73
CA THR A 121 -0.47 14.37 -13.71
C THR A 121 -0.19 12.88 -13.68
N GLU A 122 0.89 12.47 -13.01
CA GLU A 122 1.35 11.09 -12.91
C GLU A 122 2.04 10.87 -11.56
N ILE A 123 1.65 9.80 -10.87
CA ILE A 123 2.27 9.41 -9.61
C ILE A 123 2.39 7.90 -9.48
N TYR A 124 3.35 7.49 -8.69
CA TYR A 124 3.52 6.14 -8.14
C TYR A 124 3.36 6.21 -6.62
N TRP A 125 2.71 5.21 -6.02
CA TRP A 125 2.69 5.13 -4.56
C TRP A 125 2.84 3.70 -4.09
N ARG A 126 3.44 3.54 -2.94
CA ARG A 126 3.76 2.27 -2.31
C ARG A 126 3.16 2.22 -0.91
N ILE A 127 2.76 1.01 -0.52
CA ILE A 127 2.46 0.61 0.84
C ILE A 127 2.91 -0.83 1.03
N ASP A 128 3.60 -1.11 2.12
CA ASP A 128 3.84 -2.48 2.55
C ASP A 128 2.69 -2.92 3.47
N VAL A 129 2.15 -4.11 3.22
CA VAL A 129 0.99 -4.64 3.94
C VAL A 129 1.22 -6.06 4.41
N LYS A 130 0.78 -6.35 5.63
CA LYS A 130 0.77 -7.69 6.22
C LYS A 130 -0.57 -7.93 6.91
N ARG A 131 -1.09 -9.15 6.86
CA ARG A 131 -2.22 -9.62 7.66
C ARG A 131 -1.79 -10.65 8.67
N GLN A 132 -2.49 -10.70 9.79
CA GLN A 132 -2.23 -11.71 10.82
C GLN A 132 -2.45 -13.13 10.27
N ALA A 133 -1.83 -14.12 10.91
CA ALA A 133 -2.11 -15.53 10.65
C ALA A 133 -3.59 -15.85 10.91
N GLY A 134 -4.17 -16.70 10.05
CA GLY A 134 -5.58 -17.06 10.12
C GLY A 134 -6.54 -15.93 9.71
N TRP A 135 -6.09 -14.97 8.91
CA TRP A 135 -6.94 -13.93 8.34
C TRP A 135 -8.12 -14.53 7.57
N GLN A 136 -9.31 -13.98 7.78
CA GLN A 136 -10.50 -14.33 7.01
C GLN A 136 -10.87 -13.14 6.14
N GLY A 137 -10.75 -13.31 4.81
CA GLY A 137 -11.21 -12.36 3.82
C GLY A 137 -12.71 -12.48 3.59
N GLY A 138 -13.21 -11.71 2.67
CA GLY A 138 -14.62 -11.69 2.24
C GLY A 138 -15.17 -10.28 2.25
N GLY A 139 -15.90 -9.94 1.18
CA GLY A 139 -16.33 -8.56 0.96
C GLY A 139 -15.16 -7.66 0.55
N ALA A 140 -15.49 -6.42 0.24
CA ALA A 140 -14.51 -5.43 -0.18
C ALA A 140 -13.92 -4.71 1.03
N ASP A 141 -12.67 -4.99 1.38
CA ASP A 141 -11.88 -4.16 2.28
C ASP A 141 -11.01 -3.21 1.46
N LYS A 142 -11.03 -1.94 1.77
CA LYS A 142 -10.23 -0.92 1.08
C LYS A 142 -8.79 -0.98 1.58
N LEU A 143 -7.85 -0.72 0.64
CA LEU A 143 -6.44 -0.64 0.96
C LEU A 143 -5.90 0.77 0.74
N THR A 144 -6.01 1.28 -0.49
CA THR A 144 -5.46 2.58 -0.84
C THR A 144 -6.12 3.12 -2.10
N ARG A 145 -6.09 4.44 -2.28
CA ARG A 145 -6.47 5.08 -3.54
C ARG A 145 -5.73 6.39 -3.74
N ALA A 146 -5.35 6.67 -4.99
CA ALA A 146 -5.01 8.02 -5.42
C ALA A 146 -6.27 8.72 -5.91
N ILE A 147 -6.34 10.04 -5.72
CA ILE A 147 -7.54 10.82 -5.99
C ILE A 147 -7.20 12.21 -6.53
N VAL A 148 -8.09 12.75 -7.36
CA VAL A 148 -8.19 14.16 -7.65
C VAL A 148 -9.34 14.72 -6.82
N PHE A 149 -9.04 15.41 -5.73
CA PHE A 149 -10.02 16.31 -5.11
C PHE A 149 -10.18 17.52 -6.00
N ALA A 150 -11.36 17.68 -6.59
CA ALA A 150 -11.63 18.61 -7.67
C ALA A 150 -12.40 19.86 -7.23
N GLY A 151 -12.89 19.90 -6.00
CA GLY A 151 -13.66 21.01 -5.48
C GLY A 151 -13.97 20.87 -3.99
N PRO A 152 -14.73 21.83 -3.43
CA PRO A 152 -15.16 21.78 -2.05
C PRO A 152 -15.97 20.52 -1.76
N ASN A 153 -16.19 20.21 -0.49
CA ASN A 153 -16.87 19.00 -0.03
C ASN A 153 -16.22 17.69 -0.52
N TRP A 154 -14.92 17.75 -0.89
CA TRP A 154 -14.15 16.60 -1.36
C TRP A 154 -14.75 15.97 -2.62
N SER A 155 -15.34 16.75 -3.51
CA SER A 155 -15.80 16.23 -4.79
C SER A 155 -14.64 15.64 -5.58
N GLU A 156 -14.88 14.47 -6.16
CA GLU A 156 -13.84 13.61 -6.74
C GLU A 156 -13.82 13.75 -8.25
N GLY A 157 -12.70 14.21 -8.82
CA GLY A 157 -12.50 14.25 -10.27
C GLY A 157 -12.06 12.93 -10.85
N MET A 158 -11.19 12.21 -10.13
CA MET A 158 -10.65 10.90 -10.50
C MET A 158 -10.39 10.08 -9.24
N MET A 159 -10.52 8.77 -9.34
CA MET A 159 -10.19 7.84 -8.29
C MET A 159 -9.50 6.58 -8.86
N ALA A 160 -8.27 6.32 -8.42
CA ALA A 160 -7.52 5.11 -8.70
C ALA A 160 -7.53 4.21 -7.44
N HIS A 161 -8.56 3.39 -7.31
CA HIS A 161 -8.86 2.64 -6.10
C HIS A 161 -8.30 1.22 -6.14
N ILE A 162 -7.67 0.79 -5.04
CA ILE A 162 -7.29 -0.61 -4.78
C ILE A 162 -7.99 -1.09 -3.53
N TRP A 163 -8.73 -2.18 -3.68
CA TRP A 163 -9.48 -2.85 -2.62
C TRP A 163 -9.33 -4.37 -2.76
N SER A 164 -9.83 -5.15 -1.81
CA SER A 164 -9.74 -6.61 -1.88
C SER A 164 -11.06 -7.26 -2.30
N SER A 165 -10.96 -8.32 -3.09
CA SER A 165 -12.05 -9.24 -3.36
C SER A 165 -11.57 -10.65 -3.07
N ASP A 166 -12.21 -11.32 -2.14
CA ASP A 166 -11.72 -12.58 -1.59
C ASP A 166 -10.29 -12.41 -1.05
N ASN A 167 -9.35 -13.16 -1.60
CA ASN A 167 -7.94 -13.11 -1.20
C ASN A 167 -7.06 -12.27 -2.13
N PHE A 168 -7.63 -11.55 -3.11
CA PHE A 168 -6.90 -10.83 -4.14
C PHE A 168 -7.12 -9.32 -4.04
N LEU A 169 -6.13 -8.55 -4.47
CA LEU A 169 -6.32 -7.13 -4.72
C LEU A 169 -7.00 -6.90 -6.07
N VAL A 170 -7.83 -5.88 -6.12
CA VAL A 170 -8.57 -5.43 -7.30
C VAL A 170 -8.29 -3.94 -7.50
N MET A 171 -7.91 -3.56 -8.71
CA MET A 171 -7.91 -2.15 -9.14
C MET A 171 -9.27 -1.78 -9.70
N ASP A 172 -9.78 -0.61 -9.34
CA ASP A 172 -11.10 -0.15 -9.74
C ASP A 172 -11.09 1.37 -10.03
N PRO A 173 -10.77 1.74 -11.27
CA PRO A 173 -10.71 3.15 -11.66
C PRO A 173 -12.12 3.73 -11.79
N ALA A 174 -12.28 4.98 -11.32
CA ALA A 174 -13.50 5.74 -11.49
C ALA A 174 -13.22 7.21 -11.84
N SER A 175 -14.20 7.84 -12.48
CA SER A 175 -14.17 9.24 -12.85
C SER A 175 -15.42 9.94 -12.32
N GLY A 176 -15.23 11.06 -11.61
CA GLY A 176 -16.32 11.99 -11.25
C GLY A 176 -16.51 13.10 -12.28
N ILE A 177 -15.84 12.99 -13.42
CA ILE A 177 -15.89 13.92 -14.55
C ILE A 177 -16.49 13.18 -15.74
N ASP A 178 -17.42 13.80 -16.48
CA ASP A 178 -17.93 13.22 -17.71
C ASP A 178 -16.90 13.32 -18.86
N GLU A 179 -17.21 12.71 -20.00
CA GLU A 179 -16.31 12.68 -21.17
C GLU A 179 -16.01 14.06 -21.74
N SER A 180 -16.91 15.03 -21.52
CA SER A 180 -16.71 16.43 -21.93
C SER A 180 -15.88 17.24 -20.93
N GLY A 181 -15.47 16.64 -19.80
CA GLY A 181 -14.67 17.29 -18.78
C GLY A 181 -15.48 18.06 -17.74
N VAL A 182 -16.78 17.80 -17.62
CA VAL A 182 -17.63 18.44 -16.61
C VAL A 182 -17.66 17.61 -15.33
N LEU A 183 -17.31 18.23 -14.21
CA LEU A 183 -17.36 17.60 -12.88
C LEU A 183 -18.82 17.26 -12.52
N LYS A 184 -19.08 16.02 -12.22
CA LYS A 184 -20.38 15.47 -11.79
C LYS A 184 -20.41 15.11 -10.30
N SER A 185 -19.28 14.69 -9.75
CA SER A 185 -19.16 14.43 -8.31
C SER A 185 -19.35 15.72 -7.52
N THR A 186 -20.11 15.65 -6.45
CA THR A 186 -20.48 16.80 -5.61
C THR A 186 -19.96 16.69 -4.19
N LYS A 187 -19.42 15.53 -3.81
CA LYS A 187 -18.96 15.21 -2.44
C LYS A 187 -18.03 14.01 -2.43
N TYR A 188 -17.45 13.73 -1.26
CA TYR A 188 -16.68 12.52 -1.00
C TYR A 188 -17.55 11.25 -1.10
N ASN A 189 -17.02 10.22 -1.76
CA ASN A 189 -17.71 8.94 -1.99
C ASN A 189 -19.07 9.11 -2.70
N ASP A 190 -19.13 10.02 -3.66
CA ASP A 190 -20.33 10.29 -4.44
C ASP A 190 -20.55 9.21 -5.53
N PHE A 191 -20.62 7.95 -5.08
CA PHE A 191 -20.65 6.76 -5.96
C PHE A 191 -21.77 6.79 -7.01
N ALA A 192 -22.86 7.52 -6.75
CA ALA A 192 -23.95 7.67 -7.71
C ALA A 192 -23.57 8.55 -8.92
N ASN A 193 -22.63 9.47 -8.75
CA ASN A 193 -22.13 10.38 -9.77
C ASN A 193 -20.74 10.00 -10.30
N LEU A 194 -20.18 8.86 -9.85
CA LEU A 194 -18.94 8.32 -10.39
C LEU A 194 -19.22 7.39 -11.58
N ARG A 195 -18.45 7.57 -12.63
CA ARG A 195 -18.41 6.66 -13.77
C ARG A 195 -17.29 5.62 -13.55
N TRP A 196 -17.66 4.38 -13.32
CA TRP A 196 -16.74 3.27 -13.14
C TRP A 196 -16.20 2.81 -14.48
N LEU A 197 -14.89 2.60 -14.59
CA LEU A 197 -14.16 2.35 -15.84
C LEU A 197 -13.72 0.90 -16.01
N GLY A 198 -14.21 0.02 -15.16
CA GLY A 198 -13.97 -1.42 -15.20
C GLY A 198 -12.84 -1.85 -14.25
N ASN A 199 -13.19 -2.73 -13.33
CA ASN A 199 -12.23 -3.30 -12.38
C ASN A 199 -11.42 -4.45 -12.99
N LYS A 200 -10.23 -4.69 -12.42
CA LYS A 200 -9.37 -5.82 -12.78
C LYS A 200 -8.75 -6.41 -11.53
N LYS A 201 -8.86 -7.73 -11.41
CA LYS A 201 -8.32 -8.49 -10.29
C LYS A 201 -6.87 -8.90 -10.55
N GLY A 202 -6.02 -8.80 -9.54
CA GLY A 202 -4.66 -9.33 -9.55
C GLY A 202 -4.62 -10.85 -9.48
N SER A 203 -3.45 -11.42 -9.70
CA SER A 203 -3.21 -12.85 -9.74
C SER A 203 -2.60 -13.43 -8.47
N ILE A 204 -2.01 -12.60 -7.61
CA ILE A 204 -1.41 -13.03 -6.34
C ILE A 204 -2.49 -13.12 -5.28
N ASP A 205 -2.64 -14.30 -4.70
CA ASP A 205 -3.47 -14.59 -3.54
C ASP A 205 -2.79 -14.07 -2.27
N LEU A 206 -2.91 -12.76 -2.05
CA LEU A 206 -2.21 -12.04 -0.98
C LEU A 206 -2.70 -12.43 0.41
N PHE A 207 -3.93 -12.90 0.52
CA PHE A 207 -4.64 -13.02 1.79
C PHE A 207 -5.04 -14.45 2.17
N SER A 208 -4.54 -15.44 1.40
CA SER A 208 -4.70 -16.85 1.75
C SER A 208 -3.90 -17.20 3.03
N ASP A 209 -4.26 -18.31 3.66
CA ASP A 209 -3.55 -18.83 4.83
C ASP A 209 -2.05 -19.06 4.55
N ALA A 210 -1.71 -19.45 3.31
CA ALA A 210 -0.32 -19.64 2.90
C ALA A 210 0.50 -18.35 2.88
N ASN A 211 -0.15 -17.20 2.74
CA ASN A 211 0.45 -15.87 2.65
C ASN A 211 0.15 -14.97 3.86
N ALA A 212 -0.67 -15.43 4.79
CA ALA A 212 -0.88 -14.76 6.06
C ALA A 212 0.44 -14.62 6.83
N ASP A 213 0.57 -13.56 7.61
CA ASP A 213 1.77 -13.17 8.38
C ASP A 213 3.03 -12.87 7.53
N LYS A 214 2.86 -12.70 6.21
CA LYS A 214 3.93 -12.24 5.32
C LYS A 214 3.72 -10.79 4.92
N TRP A 215 4.82 -10.05 4.80
CA TRP A 215 4.83 -8.71 4.22
C TRP A 215 4.84 -8.77 2.71
N PHE A 216 4.00 -7.95 2.11
CA PHE A 216 3.94 -7.70 0.68
C PHE A 216 4.10 -6.21 0.41
N CYS A 217 4.89 -5.89 -0.59
CA CYS A 217 4.99 -4.54 -1.11
C CYS A 217 3.99 -4.36 -2.24
N VAL A 218 3.07 -3.42 -2.08
CA VAL A 218 2.11 -3.03 -3.12
C VAL A 218 2.52 -1.67 -3.67
N ILE A 219 2.75 -1.61 -4.98
CA ILE A 219 2.99 -0.37 -5.71
C ILE A 219 1.83 -0.17 -6.67
N ALA A 220 1.36 1.06 -6.76
CA ALA A 220 0.38 1.45 -7.77
C ALA A 220 0.86 2.69 -8.53
N HIS A 221 0.36 2.85 -9.76
CA HIS A 221 0.69 3.92 -10.68
C HIS A 221 -0.59 4.47 -11.29
N ALA A 222 -0.75 5.76 -11.25
CA ALA A 222 -1.85 6.46 -11.89
C ALA A 222 -1.30 7.62 -12.74
N LYS A 223 -1.78 7.68 -13.99
CA LYS A 223 -1.51 8.77 -14.93
C LYS A 223 -2.82 9.29 -15.48
N LEU A 224 -3.04 10.59 -15.38
CA LEU A 224 -4.19 11.25 -16.01
C LEU A 224 -4.09 11.14 -17.53
N ASN A 225 -5.23 11.07 -18.20
CA ASN A 225 -5.23 11.12 -19.65
C ASN A 225 -4.85 12.50 -20.18
N THR A 226 -4.26 12.55 -21.37
CA THR A 226 -4.10 13.77 -22.14
C THR A 226 -5.49 14.33 -22.46
N PRO A 227 -5.71 15.67 -22.39
CA PRO A 227 -7.00 16.26 -22.68
C PRO A 227 -7.58 15.79 -24.02
N GLY A 228 -8.79 15.24 -24.00
CA GLY A 228 -9.48 14.72 -25.17
C GLY A 228 -9.01 13.36 -25.68
N LEU A 229 -8.01 12.72 -25.04
CA LEU A 229 -7.53 11.37 -25.39
C LEU A 229 -7.92 10.35 -24.33
N SER A 230 -7.89 9.07 -24.71
CA SER A 230 -8.03 7.92 -23.81
C SER A 230 -6.68 7.24 -23.65
N ASP A 231 -5.73 7.90 -23.01
CA ASP A 231 -4.35 7.45 -22.78
C ASP A 231 -3.95 7.47 -21.30
N GLY A 232 -4.92 7.62 -20.40
CA GLY A 232 -4.71 7.51 -18.97
C GLY A 232 -4.35 6.08 -18.57
N VAL A 233 -3.57 5.95 -17.50
CA VAL A 233 -3.03 4.68 -17.03
C VAL A 233 -3.39 4.47 -15.57
N PHE A 234 -3.78 3.25 -15.23
CA PHE A 234 -3.81 2.73 -13.87
C PHE A 234 -3.32 1.29 -13.87
N GLU A 235 -2.32 1.01 -13.05
CA GLU A 235 -1.75 -0.32 -12.90
C GLU A 235 -1.20 -0.54 -11.49
N PHE A 236 -1.03 -1.80 -11.09
CA PHE A 236 -0.43 -2.10 -9.80
C PHE A 236 0.42 -3.37 -9.82
N TRP A 237 1.39 -3.41 -8.92
CA TRP A 237 2.33 -4.51 -8.71
C TRP A 237 2.26 -5.01 -7.28
N ILE A 238 2.60 -6.28 -7.08
CA ILE A 238 2.89 -6.88 -5.78
C ILE A 238 4.29 -7.50 -5.90
N ASP A 239 5.21 -7.07 -5.03
CA ASP A 239 6.61 -7.49 -5.02
C ASP A 239 7.25 -7.42 -6.43
N ASP A 240 7.12 -6.24 -7.06
CA ASP A 240 7.59 -5.91 -8.42
C ASP A 240 6.97 -6.73 -9.57
N LYS A 241 5.95 -7.55 -9.30
CA LYS A 241 5.22 -8.30 -10.34
C LYS A 241 3.93 -7.59 -10.70
N LEU A 242 3.80 -7.17 -11.96
CA LEU A 242 2.57 -6.55 -12.47
C LEU A 242 1.37 -7.48 -12.25
N GLN A 243 0.33 -6.96 -11.63
CA GLN A 243 -0.88 -7.70 -11.33
C GLN A 243 -2.01 -7.40 -12.31
N ALA A 244 -2.25 -6.13 -12.57
CA ALA A 244 -3.25 -5.68 -13.53
C ALA A 244 -2.92 -4.27 -14.01
N GLY A 245 -3.46 -3.89 -15.19
CA GLY A 245 -3.29 -2.56 -15.76
C GLY A 245 -4.40 -2.19 -16.75
N SER A 246 -4.72 -0.91 -16.80
CA SER A 246 -5.59 -0.27 -17.80
C SER A 246 -4.84 0.92 -18.39
N TYR A 247 -4.75 0.96 -19.73
CA TYR A 247 -3.87 1.88 -20.46
C TYR A 247 -4.62 2.80 -21.45
N ASN A 248 -5.95 2.78 -21.39
CA ASN A 248 -6.83 3.55 -22.29
C ASN A 248 -7.92 4.27 -21.51
N LEU A 249 -7.58 4.78 -20.33
CA LEU A 249 -8.54 5.46 -19.48
C LEU A 249 -8.77 6.90 -19.95
N ASN A 250 -10.03 7.30 -20.07
CA ASN A 250 -10.45 8.68 -20.12
C ASN A 250 -11.17 9.00 -18.79
N TRP A 251 -10.40 9.22 -17.75
CA TRP A 251 -10.91 9.43 -16.40
C TRP A 251 -10.79 10.86 -15.88
N HIS A 252 -10.07 11.70 -16.59
CA HIS A 252 -10.01 13.12 -16.28
C HIS A 252 -10.53 14.02 -17.43
N GLY A 253 -10.97 13.39 -18.55
CA GLY A 253 -11.60 14.05 -19.69
C GLY A 253 -10.79 15.23 -20.22
N ASN A 254 -11.45 16.37 -20.46
CA ASN A 254 -10.82 17.63 -20.80
C ASN A 254 -10.50 18.50 -19.57
N TRP A 255 -10.75 17.98 -18.36
CA TRP A 255 -10.58 18.73 -17.11
C TRP A 255 -9.15 19.22 -16.93
N ASN A 256 -8.17 18.39 -17.27
CA ASN A 256 -6.76 18.72 -17.14
C ASN A 256 -6.24 19.69 -18.21
N ALA A 257 -7.09 20.17 -19.13
CA ALA A 257 -6.73 21.22 -20.07
C ALA A 257 -6.82 22.64 -19.45
N ASP A 258 -7.57 22.81 -18.37
CA ASP A 258 -7.74 24.09 -17.68
C ASP A 258 -6.75 24.19 -16.52
N SER A 259 -5.87 25.19 -16.54
CA SER A 259 -4.90 25.45 -15.47
C SER A 259 -5.53 25.78 -14.09
N LYS A 260 -6.83 26.04 -14.04
CA LYS A 260 -7.58 26.24 -12.80
C LYS A 260 -8.01 24.92 -12.18
N ASN A 261 -7.99 23.84 -12.93
CA ASN A 261 -8.37 22.52 -12.45
C ASN A 261 -7.24 21.88 -11.63
N TYR A 262 -7.61 20.91 -10.82
CA TYR A 262 -6.69 20.18 -9.97
C TYR A 262 -6.23 18.89 -10.66
N MET A 263 -4.99 18.48 -10.36
CA MET A 263 -4.41 17.21 -10.79
C MET A 263 -4.46 16.20 -9.65
N ILE A 264 -3.78 15.08 -9.74
CA ILE A 264 -3.72 14.10 -8.64
C ILE A 264 -3.12 14.80 -7.43
N ASN A 265 -3.85 14.86 -6.33
CA ASN A 265 -3.49 15.69 -5.18
C ASN A 265 -3.66 15.03 -3.82
N ALA A 266 -4.05 13.76 -3.78
CA ALA A 266 -4.04 12.99 -2.55
C ALA A 266 -3.85 11.49 -2.80
N VAL A 267 -3.28 10.81 -1.78
CA VAL A 267 -3.33 9.36 -1.62
C VAL A 267 -3.90 9.04 -0.24
N LEU A 268 -4.86 8.14 -0.22
CA LEU A 268 -5.54 7.67 0.98
C LEU A 268 -5.15 6.22 1.25
N PHE A 269 -4.86 5.92 2.51
CA PHE A 269 -4.64 4.57 3.04
C PHE A 269 -5.78 4.27 3.99
N GLU A 270 -6.63 3.32 3.61
CA GLU A 270 -7.96 3.16 4.21
C GLU A 270 -8.14 1.78 4.82
N ASN A 271 -8.85 1.77 5.94
CA ASN A 271 -9.24 0.56 6.64
C ASN A 271 -10.76 0.52 6.76
N TYR A 272 -11.44 0.43 5.61
CA TYR A 272 -12.89 0.35 5.54
C TYR A 272 -13.32 -0.94 4.84
N TRP A 273 -14.12 -1.74 5.52
CA TRP A 273 -14.61 -3.03 5.07
C TRP A 273 -16.12 -2.98 4.84
N ASN A 274 -16.58 -3.02 3.60
CA ASN A 274 -17.99 -2.79 3.26
C ASN A 274 -18.96 -3.73 4.02
N SER A 275 -18.61 -5.00 4.18
CA SER A 275 -19.44 -6.00 4.88
C SER A 275 -19.15 -6.12 6.37
N GLY A 276 -18.18 -5.39 6.88
CA GLY A 276 -17.63 -5.58 8.21
C GLY A 276 -16.71 -6.79 8.31
N SER A 277 -15.79 -6.76 9.26
CA SER A 277 -14.87 -7.87 9.50
C SER A 277 -15.63 -9.10 10.00
N PRO A 278 -15.37 -10.32 9.48
CA PRO A 278 -16.04 -11.53 9.94
C PRO A 278 -15.66 -11.93 11.38
N LYS A 279 -14.57 -11.41 11.91
CA LYS A 279 -14.07 -11.66 13.28
C LYS A 279 -13.13 -10.55 13.72
N LEU A 280 -12.68 -10.59 14.99
CA LEU A 280 -11.54 -9.81 15.46
C LEU A 280 -10.29 -10.23 14.68
N GLN A 281 -9.64 -9.27 13.99
CA GLN A 281 -8.41 -9.51 13.23
C GLN A 281 -7.61 -8.24 12.95
N GLU A 282 -6.34 -8.43 12.60
CA GLU A 282 -5.37 -7.35 12.46
C GLU A 282 -4.72 -7.31 11.08
N ARG A 283 -4.44 -6.08 10.62
CA ARG A 283 -3.63 -5.78 9.45
C ARG A 283 -2.53 -4.80 9.85
N TYR A 284 -1.40 -4.85 9.14
CA TYR A 284 -0.26 -3.99 9.44
C TYR A 284 0.17 -3.26 8.18
N PHE A 285 0.60 -2.00 8.33
CA PHE A 285 1.14 -1.16 7.27
C PHE A 285 2.52 -0.66 7.63
N ASP A 286 3.33 -0.49 6.58
CA ASP A 286 4.66 0.09 6.68
C ASP A 286 5.09 0.70 5.34
N ASN A 287 6.19 1.47 5.34
CA ASN A 287 6.90 1.94 4.15
C ASN A 287 6.01 2.63 3.11
N ILE A 288 5.28 3.67 3.51
CA ILE A 288 4.53 4.52 2.58
C ILE A 288 5.50 5.41 1.80
N LEU A 289 5.39 5.38 0.47
CA LEU A 289 6.12 6.27 -0.43
C LEU A 289 5.19 6.78 -1.53
N ILE A 290 5.22 8.09 -1.80
CA ILE A 290 4.56 8.72 -2.95
C ILE A 290 5.63 9.39 -3.79
N SER A 291 5.64 9.13 -5.09
CA SER A 291 6.68 9.60 -6.01
C SER A 291 6.11 10.03 -7.37
N SER A 292 6.74 11.00 -8.01
CA SER A 292 6.50 11.37 -9.41
C SER A 292 7.34 10.55 -10.41
N LYS A 293 8.13 9.59 -9.91
CA LYS A 293 8.96 8.68 -10.70
C LYS A 293 8.68 7.24 -10.31
N PRO A 294 8.92 6.28 -11.22
CA PRO A 294 8.79 4.87 -10.89
C PRO A 294 9.58 4.48 -9.64
N ILE A 295 8.98 3.62 -8.83
CA ILE A 295 9.54 3.08 -7.59
C ILE A 295 9.57 1.55 -7.67
N LYS A 296 10.40 0.91 -6.83
CA LYS A 296 10.52 -0.55 -6.73
C LYS A 296 10.28 -1.02 -5.31
N CYS A 297 9.93 -2.29 -5.18
CA CYS A 297 9.82 -2.97 -3.89
C CYS A 297 11.18 -3.44 -3.38
N ASN A 298 12.01 -3.97 -4.27
CA ASN A 298 13.29 -4.58 -3.95
C ASN A 298 14.47 -3.72 -4.45
N CYS A 299 15.55 -3.71 -3.68
CA CYS A 299 16.83 -3.14 -4.10
C CYS A 299 17.59 -4.21 -4.89
N ASP A 300 17.81 -3.99 -6.17
CA ASP A 300 18.72 -4.78 -7.00
C ASP A 300 20.15 -4.23 -6.91
#